data_88eb7a632fb2f3a042be699d3afa6767
#
_entry.id   88eb7a632fb2f3a042be699d3afa6767
#
_cell.length_a   1.000
_cell.length_b   1.000
_cell.length_c   1.000
_cell.angle_alpha   90.00
_cell.angle_beta   90.00
_cell.angle_gamma   90.00
#
_symmetry.space_group_name_H-M   'P 1'
#
loop_
_entity.id
_entity.type
_entity.pdbx_description
1 polymer ?
#
loop_
_entity_poly.entity_id
_entity_poly.type
_entity_poly.pdbx_seq_one_letter_code
_entity_poly.pdbx_strand_id
1 'polypeptide(L)'
;MPGEIVQIEIPADDTEQAREFWGSLFGWQFQAYPGPSEYHMARLGDQQGAAITNMEPGKRGTRAYFSVDDINAGAARVTELGGKADQPMPVPSMGWFATCTDPHGNEFGLWQTDPSAPTPTA
;
A
#
# COMPACT_ATOMS: atom_id res chain seq x y z
N MET A 1 16.56 -3.73 -0.21
CA MET A 1 16.50 -5.07 0.42
C MET A 1 15.06 -5.54 0.43
N PRO A 2 14.79 -6.80 0.05
CA PRO A 2 13.43 -7.33 0.18
C PRO A 2 13.01 -7.37 1.65
N GLY A 3 11.73 -7.16 1.87
CA GLY A 3 11.15 -7.25 3.20
C GLY A 3 11.15 -5.97 4.00
N GLU A 4 11.64 -4.86 3.45
CA GLU A 4 11.55 -3.58 4.13
C GLU A 4 10.12 -3.05 4.05
N ILE A 5 9.63 -2.45 5.14
CA ILE A 5 8.32 -1.79 5.12
C ILE A 5 8.49 -0.46 4.39
N VAL A 6 7.79 -0.29 3.26
CA VAL A 6 7.90 0.92 2.44
C VAL A 6 6.63 1.76 2.47
N GLN A 7 5.50 1.18 2.87
CA GLN A 7 4.23 1.90 2.90
C GLN A 7 3.33 1.29 3.95
N ILE A 8 2.57 2.14 4.65
CA ILE A 8 1.43 1.68 5.44
C ILE A 8 0.19 2.39 4.92
N GLU A 9 -0.92 1.66 4.84
CA GLU A 9 -2.21 2.23 4.51
C GLU A 9 -3.08 2.23 5.73
N ILE A 10 -3.67 3.38 6.02
CA ILE A 10 -4.54 3.58 7.17
C ILE A 10 -5.95 3.83 6.62
N PRO A 11 -6.86 2.87 6.80
CA PRO A 11 -8.23 3.07 6.30
C PRO A 11 -8.99 4.05 7.16
N ALA A 12 -9.79 4.89 6.53
CA ALA A 12 -10.64 5.85 7.21
C ALA A 12 -11.81 6.20 6.32
N ASP A 13 -13.03 6.13 6.86
CA ASP A 13 -14.21 6.55 6.12
C ASP A 13 -14.23 8.08 6.01
N ASP A 14 -13.83 8.78 7.07
CA ASP A 14 -13.66 10.23 7.08
C ASP A 14 -12.17 10.54 7.00
N THR A 15 -11.66 10.73 5.78
CA THR A 15 -10.23 10.94 5.56
C THR A 15 -9.77 12.30 6.09
N GLU A 16 -10.63 13.30 6.11
CA GLU A 16 -10.28 14.61 6.65
C GLU A 16 -9.99 14.53 8.14
N GLN A 17 -10.87 13.88 8.88
CA GLN A 17 -10.68 13.69 10.32
C GLN A 17 -9.42 12.89 10.61
N ALA A 18 -9.18 11.84 9.83
CA ALA A 18 -8.00 11.01 9.99
C ALA A 18 -6.73 11.81 9.72
N ARG A 19 -6.72 12.65 8.67
CA ARG A 19 -5.57 13.48 8.36
C ARG A 19 -5.30 14.49 9.48
N GLU A 20 -6.33 15.04 10.07
CA GLU A 20 -6.17 15.94 11.22
C GLU A 20 -5.57 15.21 12.41
N PHE A 21 -6.04 14.00 12.70
CA PHE A 21 -5.54 13.22 13.82
C PHE A 21 -4.03 12.92 13.65
N TRP A 22 -3.69 12.28 12.54
CA TRP A 22 -2.31 11.84 12.31
C TRP A 22 -1.37 13.01 12.07
N GLY A 23 -1.84 14.03 11.35
CA GLY A 23 -1.05 15.23 11.09
C GLY A 23 -0.75 16.01 12.36
N SER A 24 -1.74 16.14 13.25
CA SER A 24 -1.53 16.83 14.52
C SER A 24 -0.63 16.04 15.46
N LEU A 25 -0.78 14.71 15.43
CA LEU A 25 0.01 13.84 16.31
C LEU A 25 1.50 13.82 15.94
N PHE A 26 1.80 13.70 14.65
CA PHE A 26 3.16 13.48 14.19
C PHE A 26 3.72 14.57 13.29
N GLY A 27 2.92 15.57 12.95
CA GLY A 27 3.37 16.60 12.01
C GLY A 27 3.39 16.12 10.56
N TRP A 28 2.68 15.04 10.25
CA TRP A 28 2.65 14.53 8.88
C TRP A 28 1.93 15.51 7.97
N GLN A 29 2.50 15.72 6.78
CA GLN A 29 1.91 16.57 5.75
C GLN A 29 1.43 15.67 4.61
N PHE A 30 0.14 15.77 4.30
CA PHE A 30 -0.49 14.90 3.32
C PHE A 30 -0.63 15.58 1.98
N GLN A 31 -0.47 14.79 0.92
CA GLN A 31 -0.69 15.22 -0.45
C GLN A 31 -1.61 14.21 -1.12
N ALA A 32 -2.67 14.72 -1.77
CA ALA A 32 -3.62 13.84 -2.44
C ALA A 32 -2.99 13.21 -3.67
N TYR A 33 -3.23 11.91 -3.83
CA TYR A 33 -2.84 11.18 -5.03
C TYR A 33 -4.06 11.08 -5.95
N PRO A 34 -3.93 11.41 -7.24
CA PRO A 34 -5.08 11.38 -8.15
C PRO A 34 -5.65 9.98 -8.30
N GLY A 35 -6.99 9.88 -8.33
CA GLY A 35 -7.65 8.61 -8.53
C GLY A 35 -9.13 8.69 -8.16
N PRO A 36 -9.88 7.59 -8.37
CA PRO A 36 -11.32 7.56 -8.12
C PRO A 36 -11.69 7.56 -6.64
N SER A 37 -10.75 7.16 -5.78
CA SER A 37 -10.95 7.14 -4.33
C SER A 37 -10.01 8.13 -3.68
N GLU A 38 -10.29 8.50 -2.43
CA GLU A 38 -9.38 9.38 -1.70
C GLU A 38 -8.16 8.59 -1.25
N TYR A 39 -7.01 9.13 -1.55
CA TYR A 39 -5.73 8.53 -1.18
C TYR A 39 -4.77 9.69 -0.88
N HIS A 40 -4.51 9.91 0.40
CA HIS A 40 -3.68 11.02 0.86
C HIS A 40 -2.39 10.47 1.44
N MET A 41 -1.27 10.89 0.87
CA MET A 41 0.03 10.33 1.19
C MET A 41 0.89 11.28 1.99
N ALA A 42 1.58 10.76 2.98
CA ALA A 42 2.61 11.48 3.72
C ALA A 42 3.93 10.74 3.58
N ARG A 43 4.99 11.48 3.32
CA ARG A 43 6.32 10.90 3.25
C ARG A 43 6.89 10.83 4.66
N LEU A 44 7.31 9.63 5.07
CA LEU A 44 7.85 9.40 6.42
C LEU A 44 9.37 9.29 6.44
N GLY A 45 9.98 8.97 5.32
CA GLY A 45 11.41 8.81 5.17
C GLY A 45 11.75 8.70 3.70
N ASP A 46 13.02 8.44 3.38
CA ASP A 46 13.47 8.39 1.98
C ASP A 46 12.74 7.34 1.16
N GLN A 47 12.44 6.20 1.78
CA GLN A 47 11.84 5.06 1.11
C GLN A 47 10.52 4.64 1.76
N GLN A 48 9.96 5.49 2.63
CA GLN A 48 8.79 5.09 3.42
C GLN A 48 7.71 6.13 3.37
N GLY A 49 6.46 5.68 3.30
CA GLY A 49 5.30 6.54 3.29
C GLY A 49 4.14 5.96 4.06
N ALA A 50 3.16 6.81 4.31
CA ALA A 50 1.87 6.40 4.88
C ALA A 50 0.77 7.02 4.04
N ALA A 51 -0.34 6.30 3.92
CA ALA A 51 -1.49 6.81 3.19
C ALA A 51 -2.76 6.66 4.04
N ILE A 52 -3.61 7.66 3.97
CA ILE A 52 -4.96 7.59 4.52
C ILE A 52 -5.90 7.46 3.33
N THR A 53 -6.77 6.46 3.37
CA THR A 53 -7.59 6.12 2.21
C THR A 53 -8.97 5.60 2.61
N ASN A 54 -9.95 5.87 1.76
CA ASN A 54 -11.30 5.33 1.91
C ASN A 54 -11.62 4.28 0.83
N MET A 55 -10.61 3.70 0.21
CA MET A 55 -10.80 2.75 -0.89
C MET A 55 -11.60 1.51 -0.49
N GLU A 56 -11.54 1.13 0.79
CA GLU A 56 -12.27 -0.02 1.31
C GLU A 56 -13.17 0.45 2.46
N PRO A 57 -14.42 0.87 2.17
CA PRO A 57 -15.31 1.38 3.21
C PRO A 57 -15.52 0.36 4.34
N GLY A 58 -15.51 0.86 5.58
CA GLY A 58 -15.69 0.01 6.75
C GLY A 58 -14.46 -0.76 7.18
N LYS A 59 -13.37 -0.70 6.41
CA LYS A 59 -12.14 -1.39 6.74
C LYS A 59 -11.53 -0.83 8.02
N ARG A 60 -10.92 -1.72 8.81
CA ARG A 60 -10.19 -1.35 10.04
C ARG A 60 -8.81 -2.00 10.01
N GLY A 61 -7.87 -1.35 10.70
CA GLY A 61 -6.50 -1.86 10.81
C GLY A 61 -5.60 -1.43 9.66
N THR A 62 -4.38 -1.11 9.99
CA THR A 62 -3.38 -0.70 9.01
C THR A 62 -2.89 -1.90 8.21
N ARG A 63 -2.49 -1.65 6.96
CA ARG A 63 -1.86 -2.64 6.09
C ARG A 63 -0.45 -2.18 5.77
N ALA A 64 0.54 -3.02 6.07
CA ALA A 64 1.94 -2.73 5.73
C ALA A 64 2.27 -3.31 4.36
N TYR A 65 3.05 -2.58 3.58
CA TYR A 65 3.57 -3.03 2.28
C TYR A 65 5.07 -3.23 2.40
N PHE A 66 5.52 -4.39 1.91
CA PHE A 66 6.92 -4.79 1.98
C PHE A 66 7.54 -4.77 0.59
N SER A 67 8.76 -4.25 0.50
CA SER A 67 9.48 -4.17 -0.76
C SER A 67 9.93 -5.54 -1.24
N VAL A 68 9.76 -5.79 -2.53
CA VAL A 68 10.31 -6.98 -3.21
C VAL A 68 10.97 -6.54 -4.51
N ASP A 69 11.93 -7.35 -4.99
CA ASP A 69 12.61 -7.06 -6.24
C ASP A 69 11.77 -7.44 -7.45
N ASP A 70 11.01 -8.53 -7.33
CA ASP A 70 10.17 -9.06 -8.40
C ASP A 70 8.82 -9.46 -7.81
N ILE A 71 7.79 -8.68 -8.13
CA ILE A 71 6.48 -8.87 -7.51
C ILE A 71 5.81 -10.17 -7.94
N ASN A 72 6.05 -10.62 -9.17
CA ASN A 72 5.47 -11.89 -9.62
C ASN A 72 6.10 -13.07 -8.88
N ALA A 73 7.40 -13.05 -8.71
CA ALA A 73 8.10 -14.07 -7.94
C ALA A 73 7.69 -14.01 -6.47
N GLY A 74 7.54 -12.80 -5.93
CA GLY A 74 7.11 -12.62 -4.54
C GLY A 74 5.71 -13.17 -4.30
N ALA A 75 4.76 -12.85 -5.19
CA ALA A 75 3.39 -13.35 -5.09
C ALA A 75 3.34 -14.87 -5.17
N ALA A 76 4.10 -15.46 -6.09
CA ALA A 76 4.18 -16.91 -6.20
C ALA A 76 4.74 -17.54 -4.92
N ARG A 77 5.73 -16.90 -4.33
CA ARG A 77 6.35 -17.39 -3.10
C ARG A 77 5.39 -17.34 -1.92
N VAL A 78 4.56 -16.30 -1.84
CA VAL A 78 3.52 -16.23 -0.81
C VAL A 78 2.62 -17.46 -0.87
N THR A 79 2.18 -17.81 -2.07
CA THR A 79 1.30 -18.98 -2.27
C THR A 79 2.03 -20.27 -1.90
N GLU A 80 3.29 -20.43 -2.29
CA GLU A 80 4.09 -21.60 -1.95
C GLU A 80 4.22 -21.78 -0.44
N LEU A 81 4.30 -20.69 0.30
CA LEU A 81 4.48 -20.71 1.74
C LEU A 81 3.16 -20.81 2.53
N GLY A 82 2.04 -20.99 1.85
CA GLY A 82 0.75 -21.23 2.49
C GLY A 82 -0.12 -19.98 2.64
N GLY A 83 0.31 -18.86 2.11
CA GLY A 83 -0.49 -17.64 2.10
C GLY A 83 -1.34 -17.52 0.84
N LYS A 84 -1.89 -16.34 0.62
CA LYS A 84 -2.65 -16.02 -0.59
C LYS A 84 -2.15 -14.70 -1.14
N ALA A 85 -2.11 -14.59 -2.46
CA ALA A 85 -1.71 -13.35 -3.12
C ALA A 85 -2.69 -13.04 -4.25
N ASP A 86 -3.15 -11.80 -4.29
CA ASP A 86 -3.93 -11.30 -5.41
C ASP A 86 -2.99 -11.03 -6.58
N GLN A 87 -3.56 -10.90 -7.77
CA GLN A 87 -2.77 -10.59 -8.95
C GLN A 87 -2.13 -9.20 -8.80
N PRO A 88 -0.83 -9.06 -9.11
CA PRO A 88 -0.19 -7.76 -9.07
C PRO A 88 -0.87 -6.74 -9.99
N MET A 89 -0.99 -5.52 -9.50
CA MET A 89 -1.62 -4.41 -10.22
C MET A 89 -0.64 -3.25 -10.33
N PRO A 90 -0.62 -2.54 -11.46
CA PRO A 90 0.30 -1.41 -11.62
C PRO A 90 -0.24 -0.13 -10.97
N VAL A 91 0.70 0.67 -10.46
CA VAL A 91 0.47 2.07 -10.14
C VAL A 91 1.30 2.85 -11.16
N PRO A 92 0.66 3.58 -12.08
CA PRO A 92 1.36 4.15 -13.24
C PRO A 92 2.59 4.97 -12.84
N SER A 93 3.71 4.69 -13.51
CA SER A 93 4.99 5.37 -13.34
C SER A 93 5.63 5.19 -11.96
N MET A 94 5.05 4.38 -11.08
CA MET A 94 5.56 4.20 -9.72
C MET A 94 5.97 2.76 -9.43
N GLY A 95 5.10 1.79 -9.71
CA GLY A 95 5.42 0.42 -9.41
C GLY A 95 4.24 -0.52 -9.49
N TRP A 96 4.36 -1.64 -8.79
CA TRP A 96 3.37 -2.70 -8.75
C TRP A 96 3.08 -3.07 -7.31
N PHE A 97 1.83 -3.38 -7.02
CA PHE A 97 1.47 -3.90 -5.70
C PHE A 97 0.66 -5.17 -5.82
N ALA A 98 0.69 -5.98 -4.77
CA ALA A 98 -0.17 -7.14 -4.65
C ALA A 98 -0.65 -7.22 -3.21
N THR A 99 -1.95 -7.39 -3.02
CA THR A 99 -2.52 -7.59 -1.70
C THR A 99 -2.45 -9.07 -1.37
N CYS A 100 -1.98 -9.38 -0.17
CA CYS A 100 -1.72 -10.74 0.26
C CYS A 100 -2.27 -11.01 1.65
N THR A 101 -2.37 -12.29 2.00
CA THR A 101 -2.61 -12.71 3.38
C THR A 101 -1.61 -13.80 3.74
N ASP A 102 -1.18 -13.81 5.00
CA ASP A 102 -0.33 -14.88 5.51
C ASP A 102 -1.19 -16.08 5.92
N PRO A 103 -0.60 -17.22 6.36
CA PRO A 103 -1.37 -18.40 6.75
C PRO A 103 -2.35 -18.18 7.91
N HIS A 104 -2.18 -17.12 8.66
CA HIS A 104 -3.08 -16.78 9.78
C HIS A 104 -4.12 -15.71 9.42
N GLY A 105 -4.18 -15.31 8.14
CA GLY A 105 -5.16 -14.34 7.67
C GLY A 105 -4.76 -12.88 7.86
N ASN A 106 -3.50 -12.61 8.23
CA ASN A 106 -3.03 -11.23 8.34
C ASN A 106 -2.81 -10.66 6.96
N GLU A 107 -3.43 -9.51 6.69
CA GLU A 107 -3.29 -8.84 5.41
C GLU A 107 -2.01 -8.03 5.36
N PHE A 108 -1.35 -8.06 4.20
CA PHE A 108 -0.18 -7.25 3.93
C PHE A 108 -0.09 -7.03 2.42
N GLY A 109 0.82 -6.17 2.01
CA GLY A 109 1.06 -5.92 0.60
C GLY A 109 2.51 -6.18 0.23
N LEU A 110 2.71 -6.50 -1.05
CA LEU A 110 4.03 -6.49 -1.67
C LEU A 110 4.10 -5.28 -2.59
N TRP A 111 5.28 -4.69 -2.69
CA TRP A 111 5.52 -3.55 -3.54
C TRP A 111 6.83 -3.72 -4.31
N GLN A 112 6.77 -3.51 -5.62
CA GLN A 112 7.96 -3.43 -6.47
C GLN A 112 7.99 -2.05 -7.09
N THR A 113 9.06 -1.30 -6.86
CA THR A 113 9.25 -0.01 -7.51
C THR A 113 9.56 -0.21 -8.97
N ASP A 114 8.82 0.46 -9.85
CA ASP A 114 9.01 0.36 -11.30
C ASP A 114 8.52 1.64 -11.97
N PRO A 115 9.45 2.54 -12.34
CA PRO A 115 9.06 3.80 -12.99
C PRO A 115 8.36 3.61 -14.35
N SER A 116 8.47 2.41 -14.93
CA SER A 116 7.84 2.10 -16.21
C SER A 116 6.51 1.37 -16.07
N ALA A 117 5.96 1.27 -14.86
CA ALA A 117 4.69 0.59 -14.65
C ALA A 117 3.60 1.26 -15.50
N PRO A 118 2.79 0.45 -16.21
CA PRO A 118 1.81 0.99 -17.14
C PRO A 118 0.54 1.48 -16.44
N THR A 119 -0.26 2.23 -17.19
CA THR A 119 -1.62 2.53 -16.77
C THR A 119 -2.45 1.25 -16.90
N PRO A 120 -3.25 0.90 -15.87
CA PRO A 120 -4.10 -0.29 -15.97
C PRO A 120 -5.04 -0.16 -17.14
N THR A 121 -5.23 -1.26 -17.88
CA THR A 121 -6.23 -1.31 -18.95
C THR A 121 -7.60 -1.54 -18.31
N ALA A 122 -8.58 -0.81 -18.84
CA ALA A 122 -9.95 -0.92 -18.33
C ALA A 122 -10.57 -2.29 -18.69
#